data_b69dea1f8cb6b52e02dd014ac2030f79
#
_entry.id   b69dea1f8cb6b52e02dd014ac2030f79
#
_cell.length_a   1.000
_cell.length_b   1.000
_cell.length_c   1.000
_cell.angle_alpha   90.00
_cell.angle_beta   90.00
_cell.angle_gamma   90.00
#
_symmetry.space_group_name_H-M   'P 1'
#
loop_
_entity.id
_entity.type
_entity.pdbx_description
1 polymer ?
#
loop_
_entity_poly.entity_id
_entity_poly.type
_entity_poly.pdbx_seq_one_letter_code
_entity_poly.pdbx_strand_id
1 'polypeptide(L)'
;EIESYNIFLKFHKILPITFFLTSLVIILIIPNKTVVNYNMQKNSTPNVIYHNDGVSHTIDIVKSDEGNIVMMVNGNIEADTTYIQRRHFILKAHLPVLLHGEANEVAVVGLGLGITLKSILNNPLVKNVKLIELSPEMIKAHQLNPKISNNVLENPKLKIIIDDARNYMNMSNQKFNIITADPIHPRITGVGYLYTKEYYEILRNKLEKDGIVLQWIPMYRISTESFDVALKTFIEVFPNSSFWYV
;
A
#
# COMPACT_ATOMS: atom_id res chain seq x y z
N GLU A 1 -63.39 -10.24 -8.04
CA GLU A 1 -62.36 -9.44 -8.76
C GLU A 1 -61.86 -8.27 -7.92
N ILE A 2 -62.70 -7.57 -7.16
CA ILE A 2 -62.26 -6.42 -6.33
C ILE A 2 -61.42 -6.85 -5.13
N GLU A 3 -61.70 -8.02 -4.53
CA GLU A 3 -60.91 -8.54 -3.43
C GLU A 3 -59.49 -8.98 -3.86
N SER A 4 -59.35 -9.62 -5.01
CA SER A 4 -58.05 -10.03 -5.55
C SER A 4 -57.17 -8.82 -5.90
N TYR A 5 -57.76 -7.73 -6.40
CA TYR A 5 -57.08 -6.50 -6.68
C TYR A 5 -56.55 -5.77 -5.44
N ASN A 6 -57.33 -5.77 -4.36
CA ASN A 6 -56.93 -5.21 -3.07
C ASN A 6 -55.84 -6.01 -2.38
N ILE A 7 -55.79 -7.32 -2.56
CA ILE A 7 -54.72 -8.19 -2.07
C ILE A 7 -53.43 -7.89 -2.86
N PHE A 8 -53.49 -7.77 -4.17
CA PHE A 8 -52.35 -7.44 -5.03
C PHE A 8 -51.75 -6.08 -4.70
N LEU A 9 -52.56 -5.05 -4.45
CA LEU A 9 -52.10 -3.71 -4.04
C LEU A 9 -51.43 -3.70 -2.65
N LYS A 10 -51.92 -4.54 -1.72
CA LYS A 10 -51.25 -4.72 -0.41
C LYS A 10 -49.90 -5.42 -0.54
N PHE A 11 -49.80 -6.46 -1.36
CA PHE A 11 -48.52 -7.13 -1.63
C PHE A 11 -47.50 -6.19 -2.27
N HIS A 12 -47.86 -5.36 -3.23
CA HIS A 12 -46.97 -4.40 -3.88
C HIS A 12 -46.43 -3.35 -2.92
N LYS A 13 -47.12 -2.99 -1.87
CA LYS A 13 -46.64 -2.05 -0.84
C LYS A 13 -45.78 -2.70 0.23
N ILE A 14 -46.04 -3.98 0.56
CA ILE A 14 -45.33 -4.70 1.63
C ILE A 14 -44.01 -5.31 1.11
N LEU A 15 -43.96 -5.77 -0.14
CA LEU A 15 -42.80 -6.44 -0.73
C LEU A 15 -41.50 -5.60 -0.71
N PRO A 16 -41.52 -4.32 -1.08
CA PRO A 16 -40.30 -3.50 -1.00
C PRO A 16 -39.88 -3.24 0.45
N ILE A 17 -40.80 -3.12 1.37
CA ILE A 17 -40.48 -2.91 2.80
C ILE A 17 -39.85 -4.17 3.40
N THR A 18 -40.41 -5.34 3.11
CA THR A 18 -39.83 -6.62 3.57
C THR A 18 -38.47 -6.87 2.96
N PHE A 19 -38.27 -6.56 1.67
CA PHE A 19 -36.98 -6.68 0.99
C PHE A 19 -35.95 -5.73 1.61
N PHE A 20 -36.33 -4.48 1.89
CA PHE A 20 -35.44 -3.51 2.54
C PHE A 20 -35.03 -3.96 3.95
N LEU A 21 -36.02 -4.43 4.77
CA LEU A 21 -35.73 -4.91 6.11
C LEU A 21 -34.85 -6.16 6.12
N THR A 22 -35.11 -7.12 5.22
CA THR A 22 -34.27 -8.32 5.11
C THR A 22 -32.85 -7.98 4.64
N SER A 23 -32.69 -7.05 3.70
CA SER A 23 -31.38 -6.57 3.26
C SER A 23 -30.62 -5.88 4.40
N LEU A 24 -31.31 -5.06 5.19
CA LEU A 24 -30.72 -4.39 6.35
C LEU A 24 -30.27 -5.41 7.41
N VAL A 25 -31.08 -6.43 7.69
CA VAL A 25 -30.76 -7.53 8.64
C VAL A 25 -29.53 -8.31 8.12
N ILE A 26 -29.48 -8.61 6.82
CA ILE A 26 -28.34 -9.31 6.21
C ILE A 26 -27.06 -8.48 6.37
N ILE A 27 -27.10 -7.17 6.10
CA ILE A 27 -25.96 -6.26 6.27
C ILE A 27 -25.48 -6.23 7.74
N LEU A 28 -26.40 -6.25 8.70
CA LEU A 28 -26.08 -6.24 10.13
C LEU A 28 -25.53 -7.58 10.65
N ILE A 29 -25.87 -8.69 10.01
CA ILE A 29 -25.49 -10.05 10.45
C ILE A 29 -24.18 -10.51 9.76
N ILE A 30 -23.91 -10.06 8.53
CA ILE A 30 -22.67 -10.44 7.84
C ILE A 30 -21.48 -9.79 8.57
N PRO A 31 -20.60 -10.58 9.18
CA PRO A 31 -19.43 -10.02 9.83
C PRO A 31 -18.54 -9.32 8.78
N ASN A 32 -18.00 -8.15 9.10
CA ASN A 32 -17.05 -7.44 8.23
C ASN A 32 -15.84 -8.29 7.80
N LYS A 33 -15.53 -9.33 8.56
CA LYS A 33 -14.48 -10.31 8.28
C LYS A 33 -14.81 -11.31 7.16
N THR A 34 -16.04 -11.36 6.66
CA THR A 34 -16.46 -12.37 5.66
C THR A 34 -15.75 -12.17 4.32
N VAL A 35 -15.49 -10.93 3.93
CA VAL A 35 -14.77 -10.59 2.70
C VAL A 35 -13.30 -11.03 2.77
N VAL A 36 -12.67 -10.85 3.92
CA VAL A 36 -11.29 -11.31 4.17
C VAL A 36 -11.20 -12.83 4.03
N ASN A 37 -12.15 -13.56 4.60
CA ASN A 37 -12.20 -15.02 4.55
C ASN A 37 -12.42 -15.57 3.13
N TYR A 38 -13.14 -14.85 2.28
CA TYR A 38 -13.40 -15.27 0.90
C TYR A 38 -12.15 -15.19 0.00
N ASN A 39 -11.30 -14.19 0.23
CA ASN A 39 -10.09 -13.96 -0.59
C ASN A 39 -8.89 -14.79 -0.14
N MET A 40 -8.93 -15.41 1.04
CA MET A 40 -7.92 -16.36 1.49
C MET A 40 -8.33 -17.78 1.06
N GLN A 41 -7.40 -18.52 0.47
CA GLN A 41 -7.67 -19.87 -0.07
C GLN A 41 -8.44 -20.78 0.91
N LYS A 42 -9.32 -21.56 0.37
CA LYS A 42 -10.44 -22.36 0.93
C LYS A 42 -10.20 -23.19 2.22
N ASN A 43 -8.99 -23.28 2.75
CA ASN A 43 -8.67 -24.27 3.80
C ASN A 43 -8.14 -23.67 5.12
N SER A 44 -8.06 -22.34 5.26
CA SER A 44 -7.58 -21.72 6.49
C SER A 44 -8.54 -20.63 6.97
N THR A 45 -8.84 -20.62 8.25
CA THR A 45 -9.48 -19.47 8.90
C THR A 45 -8.43 -18.43 9.18
N PRO A 46 -8.34 -17.32 8.41
CA PRO A 46 -7.27 -16.36 8.62
C PRO A 46 -7.40 -15.72 10.01
N ASN A 47 -6.30 -15.69 10.74
CA ASN A 47 -6.25 -14.93 11.98
C ASN A 47 -6.10 -13.44 11.61
N VAL A 48 -7.22 -12.72 11.62
CA VAL A 48 -7.27 -11.28 11.32
C VAL A 48 -6.67 -10.52 12.49
N ILE A 49 -5.49 -9.93 12.27
CA ILE A 49 -4.81 -9.07 13.23
C ILE A 49 -5.41 -7.66 13.23
N TYR A 50 -5.73 -7.15 12.04
CA TYR A 50 -6.28 -5.81 11.84
C TYR A 50 -7.17 -5.79 10.62
N HIS A 51 -8.29 -5.07 10.73
CA HIS A 51 -9.21 -4.76 9.63
C HIS A 51 -9.74 -3.35 9.83
N ASN A 52 -9.67 -2.54 8.78
CA ASN A 52 -10.27 -1.21 8.78
C ASN A 52 -10.66 -0.79 7.35
N ASP A 53 -11.90 -0.31 7.24
CA ASP A 53 -12.39 0.34 6.03
C ASP A 53 -12.05 1.82 6.11
N GLY A 54 -11.01 2.21 5.38
CA GLY A 54 -10.58 3.61 5.27
C GLY A 54 -11.29 4.35 4.13
N VAL A 55 -11.06 5.66 4.08
CA VAL A 55 -11.63 6.52 3.01
C VAL A 55 -11.06 6.14 1.64
N SER A 56 -9.79 5.79 1.58
CA SER A 56 -9.10 5.45 0.33
C SER A 56 -9.08 3.95 0.05
N HIS A 57 -8.84 3.14 1.09
CA HIS A 57 -8.63 1.71 0.96
C HIS A 57 -9.11 0.95 2.21
N THR A 58 -9.61 -0.26 1.99
CA THR A 58 -9.74 -1.26 3.06
C THR A 58 -8.39 -1.90 3.31
N ILE A 59 -7.93 -1.90 4.56
CA ILE A 59 -6.66 -2.52 4.99
C ILE A 59 -6.96 -3.73 5.84
N ASP A 60 -6.44 -4.88 5.42
CA ASP A 60 -6.46 -6.12 6.18
C ASP A 60 -5.04 -6.57 6.48
N ILE A 61 -4.76 -6.90 7.73
CA ILE A 61 -3.53 -7.57 8.13
C ILE A 61 -3.91 -8.88 8.79
N VAL A 62 -3.44 -9.96 8.24
CA VAL A 62 -3.77 -11.30 8.71
C VAL A 62 -2.50 -12.11 8.99
N LYS A 63 -2.61 -13.09 9.87
CA LYS A 63 -1.55 -14.07 10.10
C LYS A 63 -1.95 -15.38 9.44
N SER A 64 -1.09 -15.90 8.56
CA SER A 64 -1.28 -17.20 7.95
C SER A 64 -1.03 -18.33 8.95
N ASP A 65 -1.46 -19.55 8.62
CA ASP A 65 -1.22 -20.75 9.44
C ASP A 65 0.26 -21.04 9.63
N GLU A 66 1.10 -20.67 8.65
CA GLU A 66 2.56 -20.78 8.69
C GLU A 66 3.21 -19.66 9.54
N GLY A 67 2.41 -18.76 10.10
CA GLY A 67 2.88 -17.66 10.94
C GLY A 67 3.31 -16.41 10.20
N ASN A 68 3.22 -16.37 8.86
CA ASN A 68 3.51 -15.18 8.07
C ASN A 68 2.45 -14.11 8.26
N ILE A 69 2.86 -12.85 8.26
CA ILE A 69 1.96 -11.71 8.20
C ILE A 69 1.71 -11.38 6.74
N VAL A 70 0.45 -11.23 6.38
CA VAL A 70 -0.02 -10.89 5.04
C VAL A 70 -0.80 -9.59 5.12
N MET A 71 -0.48 -8.65 4.27
CA MET A 71 -1.20 -7.39 4.11
C MET A 71 -2.02 -7.43 2.83
N MET A 72 -3.29 -7.08 2.96
CA MET A 72 -4.20 -6.92 1.83
C MET A 72 -4.71 -5.48 1.77
N VAL A 73 -4.86 -4.99 0.55
CA VAL A 73 -5.47 -3.70 0.24
C VAL A 73 -6.64 -3.96 -0.70
N ASN A 74 -7.84 -3.56 -0.30
CA ASN A 74 -9.07 -3.83 -1.04
C ASN A 74 -9.23 -5.33 -1.40
N GLY A 75 -8.87 -6.21 -0.46
CA GLY A 75 -8.93 -7.66 -0.60
C GLY A 75 -7.85 -8.29 -1.50
N ASN A 76 -6.88 -7.52 -2.01
CA ASN A 76 -5.75 -8.03 -2.78
C ASN A 76 -4.51 -8.12 -1.90
N ILE A 77 -3.79 -9.24 -1.99
CA ILE A 77 -2.50 -9.39 -1.31
C ILE A 77 -1.49 -8.47 -1.99
N GLU A 78 -0.90 -7.55 -1.21
CA GLU A 78 0.08 -6.57 -1.68
C GLU A 78 1.46 -6.80 -1.04
N ALA A 79 1.53 -7.40 0.15
CA ALA A 79 2.80 -7.73 0.81
C ALA A 79 2.63 -8.91 1.77
N ASP A 80 3.68 -9.67 1.97
CA ASP A 80 3.77 -10.69 3.03
C ASP A 80 5.18 -10.78 3.63
N THR A 81 5.30 -11.54 4.73
CA THR A 81 6.59 -11.75 5.42
C THR A 81 7.28 -13.05 5.05
N THR A 82 6.89 -13.71 3.97
CA THR A 82 7.62 -14.87 3.45
C THR A 82 9.06 -14.49 3.12
N TYR A 83 9.94 -15.49 3.10
CA TYR A 83 11.37 -15.26 2.84
C TYR A 83 11.62 -14.53 1.51
N ILE A 84 10.91 -14.91 0.44
CA ILE A 84 11.06 -14.31 -0.89
C ILE A 84 10.65 -12.85 -0.89
N GLN A 85 9.46 -12.54 -0.36
CA GLN A 85 8.96 -11.16 -0.30
C GLN A 85 9.82 -10.26 0.59
N ARG A 86 10.26 -10.78 1.73
CA ARG A 86 11.16 -10.02 2.63
C ARG A 86 12.47 -9.64 1.96
N ARG A 87 13.05 -10.50 1.12
CA ARG A 87 14.26 -10.19 0.35
C ARG A 87 14.07 -8.97 -0.52
N HIS A 88 12.95 -8.88 -1.24
CA HIS A 88 12.63 -7.74 -2.11
C HIS A 88 12.60 -6.43 -1.32
N PHE A 89 11.89 -6.41 -0.19
CA PHE A 89 11.79 -5.23 0.66
C PHE A 89 13.14 -4.81 1.26
N ILE A 90 13.93 -5.78 1.72
CA ILE A 90 15.26 -5.52 2.26
C ILE A 90 16.19 -4.98 1.18
N LEU A 91 16.16 -5.53 -0.04
CA LEU A 91 16.98 -5.07 -1.13
C LEU A 91 16.62 -3.65 -1.56
N LYS A 92 15.32 -3.32 -1.65
CA LYS A 92 14.84 -1.96 -1.93
C LYS A 92 15.31 -0.93 -0.90
N ALA A 93 15.58 -1.36 0.32
CA ALA A 93 16.16 -0.51 1.36
C ALA A 93 17.67 -0.31 1.21
N HIS A 94 18.41 -1.41 1.09
CA HIS A 94 19.88 -1.37 1.16
C HIS A 94 20.55 -0.97 -0.15
N LEU A 95 19.99 -1.38 -1.30
CA LEU A 95 20.61 -1.12 -2.60
C LEU A 95 20.87 0.38 -2.84
N PRO A 96 19.88 1.28 -2.76
CA PRO A 96 20.14 2.69 -3.01
C PRO A 96 21.08 3.32 -1.97
N VAL A 97 21.04 2.87 -0.71
CA VAL A 97 21.95 3.36 0.34
C VAL A 97 23.40 2.97 0.04
N LEU A 98 23.62 1.72 -0.37
CA LEU A 98 24.96 1.22 -0.71
C LEU A 98 25.53 1.88 -1.98
N LEU A 99 24.68 2.13 -2.99
CA LEU A 99 25.10 2.77 -4.23
C LEU A 99 25.42 4.25 -4.03
N HIS A 100 24.69 4.94 -3.17
CA HIS A 100 24.91 6.35 -2.87
C HIS A 100 26.11 6.59 -1.94
N GLY A 101 26.33 5.70 -0.97
CA GLY A 101 27.39 5.80 0.03
C GLY A 101 27.11 6.79 1.17
N GLU A 102 26.27 7.81 0.95
CA GLU A 102 25.80 8.78 1.95
C GLU A 102 24.27 8.88 1.89
N ALA A 103 23.59 8.72 3.01
CA ALA A 103 22.13 8.70 3.07
C ALA A 103 21.60 9.54 4.24
N ASN A 104 22.00 10.82 4.27
CA ASN A 104 21.60 11.72 5.35
C ASN A 104 20.10 11.92 5.39
N GLU A 105 19.47 12.18 4.24
CA GLU A 105 18.03 12.45 4.10
C GLU A 105 17.42 11.42 3.15
N VAL A 106 16.53 10.60 3.66
CA VAL A 106 15.85 9.53 2.90
C VAL A 106 14.35 9.75 2.95
N ALA A 107 13.70 9.68 1.78
CA ALA A 107 12.25 9.60 1.69
C ALA A 107 11.83 8.15 1.38
N VAL A 108 10.84 7.67 2.11
CA VAL A 108 10.18 6.38 1.89
C VAL A 108 8.72 6.66 1.54
N VAL A 109 8.29 6.23 0.36
CA VAL A 109 6.91 6.35 -0.12
C VAL A 109 6.21 5.01 0.09
N GLY A 110 5.21 5.02 0.99
CA GLY A 110 4.47 3.84 1.41
C GLY A 110 5.10 3.12 2.61
N LEU A 111 4.26 2.74 3.57
CA LEU A 111 4.68 1.98 4.76
C LEU A 111 4.63 0.48 4.51
N GLY A 112 3.54 -0.01 3.93
CA GLY A 112 3.28 -1.43 3.76
C GLY A 112 3.42 -2.20 5.08
N LEU A 113 4.14 -3.32 5.09
CA LEU A 113 4.49 -4.05 6.31
C LEU A 113 5.68 -3.47 7.09
N GLY A 114 6.21 -2.31 6.69
CA GLY A 114 7.30 -1.61 7.35
C GLY A 114 8.67 -2.26 7.18
N ILE A 115 8.83 -3.28 6.33
CA ILE A 115 10.10 -4.01 6.17
C ILE A 115 11.17 -3.12 5.52
N THR A 116 10.83 -2.43 4.44
CA THR A 116 11.73 -1.47 3.76
C THR A 116 12.11 -0.34 4.72
N LEU A 117 11.12 0.28 5.35
CA LEU A 117 11.35 1.36 6.31
C LEU A 117 12.27 0.94 7.46
N LYS A 118 12.00 -0.22 8.08
CA LYS A 118 12.85 -0.77 9.14
C LYS A 118 14.28 -0.99 8.68
N SER A 119 14.46 -1.55 7.49
CA SER A 119 15.79 -1.84 6.94
C SER A 119 16.59 -0.56 6.67
N ILE A 120 15.92 0.51 6.19
CA ILE A 120 16.51 1.85 6.02
C ILE A 120 16.91 2.44 7.39
N LEU A 121 16.00 2.45 8.36
CA LEU A 121 16.24 3.03 9.69
C LEU A 121 17.37 2.35 10.46
N ASN A 122 17.56 1.05 10.24
CA ASN A 122 18.64 0.28 10.85
C ASN A 122 20.01 0.49 10.14
N ASN A 123 20.03 1.14 8.99
CA ASN A 123 21.30 1.40 8.30
C ASN A 123 22.05 2.56 8.99
N PRO A 124 23.35 2.35 9.37
CA PRO A 124 24.13 3.38 10.06
C PRO A 124 24.42 4.61 9.21
N LEU A 125 24.39 4.51 7.89
CA LEU A 125 24.61 5.63 6.96
C LEU A 125 23.39 6.57 6.89
N VAL A 126 22.22 6.14 7.38
CA VAL A 126 20.98 6.91 7.34
C VAL A 126 20.82 7.72 8.62
N LYS A 127 20.60 9.05 8.47
CA LYS A 127 20.41 9.96 9.60
C LYS A 127 18.95 10.31 9.82
N ASN A 128 18.25 10.73 8.76
CA ASN A 128 16.86 11.16 8.85
C ASN A 128 16.02 10.44 7.77
N VAL A 129 14.82 10.02 8.16
CA VAL A 129 13.88 9.35 7.26
C VAL A 129 12.54 10.06 7.33
N LYS A 130 11.97 10.37 6.18
CA LYS A 130 10.57 10.76 6.04
C LYS A 130 9.79 9.63 5.40
N LEU A 131 8.83 9.12 6.13
CA LEU A 131 7.81 8.23 5.60
C LEU A 131 6.65 9.09 5.10
N ILE A 132 6.30 8.95 3.84
CA ILE A 132 5.10 9.52 3.26
C ILE A 132 4.11 8.38 3.04
N GLU A 133 3.01 8.40 3.79
CA GLU A 133 1.97 7.35 3.74
C GLU A 133 0.61 7.99 3.52
N LEU A 134 -0.12 7.49 2.54
CA LEU A 134 -1.44 8.01 2.18
C LEU A 134 -2.52 7.62 3.20
N SER A 135 -2.44 6.39 3.74
CA SER A 135 -3.47 5.82 4.59
C SER A 135 -3.16 6.01 6.08
N PRO A 136 -3.92 6.85 6.80
CA PRO A 136 -3.81 6.92 8.25
C PRO A 136 -4.17 5.59 8.92
N GLU A 137 -4.99 4.74 8.28
CA GLU A 137 -5.36 3.41 8.74
C GLU A 137 -4.16 2.48 8.77
N MET A 138 -3.24 2.60 7.79
CA MET A 138 -1.97 1.85 7.78
C MET A 138 -1.10 2.23 8.98
N ILE A 139 -0.95 3.52 9.26
CA ILE A 139 -0.23 3.99 10.46
C ILE A 139 -0.88 3.45 11.73
N LYS A 140 -2.21 3.51 11.82
CA LYS A 140 -2.97 3.01 12.97
C LYS A 140 -2.82 1.49 13.14
N ALA A 141 -2.79 0.72 12.05
CA ALA A 141 -2.55 -0.72 12.09
C ALA A 141 -1.23 -1.06 12.80
N HIS A 142 -0.16 -0.35 12.46
CA HIS A 142 1.16 -0.53 13.08
C HIS A 142 1.22 -0.02 14.52
N GLN A 143 0.53 1.08 14.85
CA GLN A 143 0.44 1.59 16.22
C GLN A 143 -0.28 0.61 17.16
N LEU A 144 -1.38 0.03 16.71
CA LEU A 144 -2.14 -0.95 17.49
C LEU A 144 -1.47 -2.32 17.55
N ASN A 145 -0.65 -2.66 16.56
CA ASN A 145 0.05 -3.94 16.46
C ASN A 145 1.54 -3.73 16.16
N PRO A 146 2.32 -3.19 17.11
CA PRO A 146 3.72 -2.79 16.86
C PRO A 146 4.62 -3.92 16.37
N LYS A 147 4.26 -5.17 16.70
CA LYS A 147 5.00 -6.38 16.27
C LYS A 147 4.99 -6.60 14.75
N ILE A 148 4.05 -6.01 14.00
CA ILE A 148 4.01 -6.11 12.53
C ILE A 148 5.32 -5.61 11.93
N SER A 149 5.83 -4.48 12.42
CA SER A 149 7.06 -3.85 11.92
C SER A 149 8.17 -3.72 12.98
N ASN A 150 8.03 -4.38 14.15
CA ASN A 150 8.94 -4.25 15.29
C ASN A 150 9.12 -2.79 15.76
N ASN A 151 8.06 -2.11 16.08
CA ASN A 151 8.01 -0.74 16.61
C ASN A 151 8.70 0.31 15.72
N VAL A 152 8.72 0.10 14.39
CA VAL A 152 9.44 0.97 13.45
C VAL A 152 9.01 2.43 13.55
N LEU A 153 7.74 2.69 13.91
CA LEU A 153 7.18 4.04 13.98
C LEU A 153 7.72 4.87 15.17
N GLU A 154 8.34 4.22 16.15
CA GLU A 154 8.92 4.88 17.34
C GLU A 154 10.40 5.27 17.12
N ASN A 155 10.97 5.00 15.96
CA ASN A 155 12.37 5.28 15.69
C ASN A 155 12.64 6.79 15.67
N PRO A 156 13.64 7.29 16.44
CA PRO A 156 13.90 8.74 16.55
C PRO A 156 14.37 9.39 15.22
N LYS A 157 14.87 8.63 14.26
CA LYS A 157 15.24 9.13 12.93
C LYS A 157 14.02 9.36 12.03
N LEU A 158 12.82 8.86 12.42
CA LEU A 158 11.64 8.83 11.57
C LEU A 158 10.76 10.05 11.78
N LYS A 159 10.36 10.68 10.67
CA LYS A 159 9.25 11.62 10.61
C LYS A 159 8.16 11.06 9.70
N ILE A 160 6.95 10.93 10.24
CA ILE A 160 5.77 10.42 9.50
C ILE A 160 5.00 11.61 8.91
N ILE A 161 4.66 11.51 7.64
CA ILE A 161 3.82 12.43 6.88
C ILE A 161 2.63 11.64 6.36
N ILE A 162 1.43 11.98 6.78
CA ILE A 162 0.20 11.40 6.25
C ILE A 162 -0.28 12.31 5.13
N ASP A 163 0.04 11.97 3.89
CA ASP A 163 -0.29 12.75 2.69
C ASP A 163 -0.13 11.88 1.44
N ASP A 164 -0.73 12.32 0.34
CA ASP A 164 -0.39 11.81 -0.99
C ASP A 164 1.05 12.14 -1.35
N ALA A 165 1.81 11.14 -1.80
CA ALA A 165 3.25 11.32 -2.06
C ALA A 165 3.54 12.34 -3.15
N ARG A 166 2.71 12.40 -4.22
CA ARG A 166 2.85 13.40 -5.28
C ARG A 166 2.58 14.79 -4.75
N ASN A 167 1.53 14.96 -3.93
CA ASN A 167 1.20 16.23 -3.31
C ASN A 167 2.32 16.70 -2.39
N TYR A 168 2.74 15.85 -1.46
CA TYR A 168 3.83 16.18 -0.52
C TYR A 168 5.13 16.54 -1.26
N MET A 169 5.55 15.72 -2.23
CA MET A 169 6.77 15.98 -2.98
C MET A 169 6.66 17.29 -3.78
N ASN A 170 5.50 17.61 -4.35
CA ASN A 170 5.32 18.86 -5.08
C ASN A 170 5.42 20.09 -4.16
N MET A 171 4.79 20.04 -2.99
CA MET A 171 4.69 21.18 -2.06
C MET A 171 5.92 21.35 -1.17
N SER A 172 6.66 20.30 -0.87
CA SER A 172 7.84 20.35 0.00
C SER A 172 9.03 21.05 -0.67
N ASN A 173 9.78 21.84 0.08
CA ASN A 173 11.07 22.37 -0.38
C ASN A 173 12.26 21.46 -0.04
N GLN A 174 12.01 20.34 0.64
CA GLN A 174 13.07 19.42 1.04
C GLN A 174 13.61 18.62 -0.13
N LYS A 175 14.91 18.36 -0.09
CA LYS A 175 15.62 17.45 -0.98
C LYS A 175 16.12 16.23 -0.23
N PHE A 176 16.36 15.15 -0.97
CA PHE A 176 16.71 13.85 -0.43
C PHE A 176 17.91 13.25 -1.16
N ASN A 177 18.78 12.58 -0.43
CA ASN A 177 19.83 11.74 -1.03
C ASN A 177 19.21 10.50 -1.69
N ILE A 178 18.17 9.96 -1.08
CA ILE A 178 17.49 8.76 -1.57
C ILE A 178 15.98 8.95 -1.47
N ILE A 179 15.28 8.61 -2.53
CA ILE A 179 13.83 8.45 -2.54
C ILE A 179 13.53 7.00 -2.94
N THR A 180 13.01 6.20 -2.03
CA THR A 180 12.54 4.85 -2.34
C THR A 180 11.02 4.81 -2.39
N ALA A 181 10.49 4.47 -3.56
CA ALA A 181 9.06 4.39 -3.82
C ALA A 181 8.68 2.94 -4.10
N ASP A 182 7.83 2.41 -3.21
CA ASP A 182 7.28 1.06 -3.29
C ASP A 182 5.75 1.14 -3.22
N PRO A 183 5.11 1.82 -4.20
CA PRO A 183 3.68 1.93 -4.24
C PRO A 183 3.04 0.56 -4.50
N ILE A 184 1.80 0.38 -4.06
CA ILE A 184 1.01 -0.78 -4.43
C ILE A 184 0.81 -0.84 -5.96
N HIS A 185 0.31 -1.96 -6.44
CA HIS A 185 0.20 -2.22 -7.89
C HIS A 185 -0.58 -1.11 -8.64
N PRO A 186 -0.08 -0.60 -9.80
CA PRO A 186 -0.68 0.54 -10.52
C PRO A 186 -2.11 0.30 -11.04
N ARG A 187 -2.60 -0.95 -11.07
CA ARG A 187 -4.00 -1.28 -11.36
C ARG A 187 -4.98 -0.81 -10.27
N ILE A 188 -4.48 -0.53 -9.07
CA ILE A 188 -5.31 0.01 -7.98
C ILE A 188 -5.61 1.47 -8.29
N THR A 189 -6.88 1.83 -8.19
CA THR A 189 -7.35 3.21 -8.46
C THR A 189 -6.56 4.23 -7.66
N GLY A 190 -6.08 5.26 -8.32
CA GLY A 190 -5.28 6.33 -7.71
C GLY A 190 -3.77 6.08 -7.65
N VAL A 191 -3.30 4.83 -7.83
CA VAL A 191 -1.87 4.51 -7.72
C VAL A 191 -1.11 4.78 -9.02
N GLY A 192 -1.77 4.65 -10.17
CA GLY A 192 -1.14 4.87 -11.48
C GLY A 192 -0.47 6.24 -11.62
N TYR A 193 -0.92 7.25 -10.87
CA TYR A 193 -0.30 8.59 -10.86
C TYR A 193 1.15 8.59 -10.35
N LEU A 194 1.58 7.59 -9.57
CA LEU A 194 2.95 7.42 -9.10
C LEU A 194 3.88 6.75 -10.13
N TYR A 195 3.37 6.50 -11.35
CA TYR A 195 4.11 5.94 -12.47
C TYR A 195 4.12 6.88 -13.68
N THR A 196 3.72 8.14 -13.50
CA THR A 196 3.68 9.14 -14.58
C THR A 196 4.99 9.91 -14.69
N LYS A 197 5.25 10.45 -15.89
CA LYS A 197 6.41 11.30 -16.16
C LYS A 197 6.45 12.51 -15.23
N GLU A 198 5.32 13.16 -15.02
CA GLU A 198 5.22 14.35 -14.15
C GLU A 198 5.60 14.02 -12.71
N TYR A 199 5.20 12.86 -12.21
CA TYR A 199 5.60 12.43 -10.86
C TYR A 199 7.12 12.18 -10.80
N TYR A 200 7.69 11.52 -11.77
CA TYR A 200 9.13 11.28 -11.84
C TYR A 200 9.92 12.57 -11.97
N GLU A 201 9.45 13.56 -12.72
CA GLU A 201 10.05 14.89 -12.81
C GLU A 201 10.01 15.62 -11.45
N ILE A 202 8.90 15.51 -10.71
CA ILE A 202 8.83 16.00 -9.33
C ILE A 202 9.89 15.32 -8.47
N LEU A 203 10.01 13.98 -8.51
CA LEU A 203 11.02 13.25 -7.73
C LEU A 203 12.43 13.70 -8.10
N ARG A 204 12.75 13.83 -9.40
CA ARG A 204 14.06 14.31 -9.87
C ARG A 204 14.41 15.69 -9.28
N ASN A 205 13.43 16.60 -9.21
CA ASN A 205 13.62 17.93 -8.65
C ASN A 205 13.78 17.91 -7.11
N LYS A 206 13.44 16.80 -6.45
CA LYS A 206 13.60 16.61 -4.99
C LYS A 206 14.86 15.82 -4.62
N LEU A 207 15.66 15.43 -5.59
CA LEU A 207 16.97 14.84 -5.30
C LEU A 207 18.01 15.91 -4.94
N GLU A 208 18.88 15.57 -4.01
CA GLU A 208 20.17 16.22 -3.85
C GLU A 208 21.06 15.90 -5.04
N LYS A 209 22.23 16.56 -5.12
CA LYS A 209 23.23 16.22 -6.10
C LYS A 209 23.62 14.75 -5.94
N ASP A 210 23.67 14.00 -7.04
CA ASP A 210 23.98 12.58 -7.08
C ASP A 210 22.96 11.67 -6.37
N GLY A 211 21.79 12.24 -6.02
CA GLY A 211 20.73 11.50 -5.34
C GLY A 211 20.10 10.39 -6.20
N ILE A 212 19.58 9.37 -5.54
CA ILE A 212 19.03 8.15 -6.17
C ILE A 212 17.53 8.05 -5.93
N VAL A 213 16.78 7.76 -7.00
CA VAL A 213 15.38 7.28 -6.92
C VAL A 213 15.38 5.77 -7.16
N LEU A 214 14.76 5.03 -6.25
CA LEU A 214 14.38 3.65 -6.46
C LEU A 214 12.87 3.58 -6.63
N GLN A 215 12.41 3.05 -7.75
CA GLN A 215 11.00 2.83 -8.07
C GLN A 215 10.74 1.35 -8.28
N TRP A 216 9.79 0.78 -7.53
CA TRP A 216 9.29 -0.55 -7.82
C TRP A 216 8.33 -0.52 -9.02
N ILE A 217 8.53 -1.44 -9.97
CA ILE A 217 7.65 -1.64 -11.13
C ILE A 217 7.23 -3.10 -11.14
N PRO A 218 5.92 -3.42 -11.04
CA PRO A 218 5.46 -4.81 -11.03
C PRO A 218 5.64 -5.48 -12.38
N MET A 219 6.05 -6.76 -12.36
CA MET A 219 6.10 -7.61 -13.56
C MET A 219 4.97 -8.63 -13.61
N TYR A 220 4.12 -8.67 -12.60
CA TYR A 220 2.97 -9.58 -12.52
C TYR A 220 1.67 -8.82 -12.71
N ARG A 221 0.66 -9.49 -13.27
CA ARG A 221 -0.68 -8.92 -13.49
C ARG A 221 -0.67 -7.57 -14.23
N ILE A 222 0.28 -7.39 -15.13
CA ILE A 222 0.42 -6.24 -16.02
C ILE A 222 0.74 -6.77 -17.42
N SER A 223 0.27 -6.11 -18.48
CA SER A 223 0.63 -6.48 -19.85
C SER A 223 2.06 -6.05 -20.16
N THR A 224 2.69 -6.70 -21.12
CA THR A 224 4.05 -6.35 -21.58
C THR A 224 4.09 -4.89 -22.04
N GLU A 225 3.06 -4.43 -22.76
CA GLU A 225 2.98 -3.05 -23.25
C GLU A 225 2.92 -2.05 -22.10
N SER A 226 2.12 -2.34 -21.06
CA SER A 226 1.99 -1.47 -19.87
C SER A 226 3.28 -1.46 -19.06
N PHE A 227 3.96 -2.60 -18.93
CA PHE A 227 5.28 -2.68 -18.29
C PHE A 227 6.30 -1.85 -19.06
N ASP A 228 6.36 -1.98 -20.39
CA ASP A 228 7.26 -1.24 -21.26
C ASP A 228 7.01 0.28 -21.14
N VAL A 229 5.74 0.71 -21.11
CA VAL A 229 5.38 2.11 -20.91
C VAL A 229 5.89 2.62 -19.57
N ALA A 230 5.64 1.89 -18.48
CA ALA A 230 6.10 2.28 -17.15
C ALA A 230 7.62 2.40 -17.06
N LEU A 231 8.34 1.41 -17.61
CA LEU A 231 9.81 1.40 -17.65
C LEU A 231 10.37 2.53 -18.50
N LYS A 232 9.86 2.74 -19.73
CA LYS A 232 10.30 3.81 -20.64
C LYS A 232 10.04 5.18 -20.03
N THR A 233 8.88 5.38 -19.38
CA THR A 233 8.54 6.62 -18.68
C THR A 233 9.55 6.94 -17.58
N PHE A 234 9.99 5.94 -16.83
CA PHE A 234 11.00 6.12 -15.79
C PHE A 234 12.37 6.49 -16.40
N ILE A 235 12.81 5.73 -17.42
CA ILE A 235 14.12 5.95 -18.07
C ILE A 235 14.17 7.30 -18.78
N GLU A 236 13.07 7.79 -19.33
CA GLU A 236 13.01 9.13 -19.95
C GLU A 236 13.37 10.24 -18.97
N VAL A 237 12.98 10.11 -17.71
CA VAL A 237 13.28 11.10 -16.66
C VAL A 237 14.63 10.82 -16.00
N PHE A 238 14.99 9.53 -15.86
CA PHE A 238 16.23 9.06 -15.22
C PHE A 238 17.07 8.23 -16.20
N PRO A 239 17.76 8.85 -17.16
CA PRO A 239 18.45 8.13 -18.23
C PRO A 239 19.63 7.24 -17.74
N ASN A 240 20.17 7.54 -16.56
CA ASN A 240 21.25 6.75 -15.94
C ASN A 240 20.71 5.66 -15.01
N SER A 241 19.59 5.03 -15.39
CA SER A 241 18.95 4.01 -14.59
C SER A 241 19.54 2.62 -14.81
N SER A 242 19.46 1.78 -13.79
CA SER A 242 19.68 0.34 -13.89
C SER A 242 18.42 -0.42 -13.46
N PHE A 243 18.14 -1.52 -14.13
CA PHE A 243 17.01 -2.40 -13.81
C PHE A 243 17.51 -3.62 -13.03
N TRP A 244 16.88 -3.89 -11.91
CA TRP A 244 17.21 -4.99 -11.02
C TRP A 244 16.03 -5.95 -10.94
N TYR A 245 16.23 -7.17 -11.41
CA TYR A 245 15.28 -8.26 -11.29
C TYR A 245 15.62 -9.12 -10.07
N VAL A 246 14.64 -9.34 -9.18
CA VAL A 246 14.87 -10.01 -7.87
C VAL A 246 13.84 -11.11 -7.64
#